data_d0a3cd135f4412b907c06e0bdb109789
#
_entry.id   d0a3cd135f4412b907c06e0bdb109789
#
_cell.length_a   1.000
_cell.length_b   1.000
_cell.length_c   1.000
_cell.angle_alpha   90.00
_cell.angle_beta   90.00
_cell.angle_gamma   90.00
#
_symmetry.space_group_name_H-M   'P 1'
#
loop_
_entity.id
_entity.type
_entity.pdbx_description
1 polymer ?
#
loop_
_entity_poly.entity_id
_entity_poly.type
_entity_poly.pdbx_seq_one_letter_code
_entity_poly.pdbx_strand_id
1 'polypeptide(L)'
;ALWLGSRSTFHKAGVGGIDGKAIQDGQEISINKSKSKIGRKIKKSSIPEFSKDKKWEIEVVRGPNDDWIDDNGHKMFLNSQWKLQAKSDRTGYRLEGPNWTFTEKATNKGLEHGAEPSNIIDQGYPIGAINIAGQTPIILVNDGPSMGGFIVPYTVPSAAFWKLGQAKPGDYLNFKEVSLEKSQEMRLEQTLTCTEKSIISSYELNIDQINKPNIKIDKIKIIDFDKEKKIEKMREKVIEKRGMKNIKVRFFN
;
A
#
# COMPACT_ATOMS: atom_id res chain seq x y z
N ALA A 1 0.38 21.15 -6.11
CA ALA A 1 -1.08 21.36 -6.25
C ALA A 1 -1.85 20.12 -5.81
N LEU A 2 -3.13 20.26 -5.42
CA LEU A 2 -4.03 19.14 -5.20
C LEU A 2 -4.59 18.66 -6.53
N TRP A 3 -4.53 17.36 -6.78
CA TRP A 3 -5.18 16.70 -7.90
C TRP A 3 -6.22 15.74 -7.34
N LEU A 4 -7.49 15.93 -7.63
CA LEU A 4 -8.61 15.15 -7.08
C LEU A 4 -8.54 14.98 -5.55
N GLY A 5 -8.15 16.04 -4.82
CA GLY A 5 -8.01 16.02 -3.37
C GLY A 5 -6.69 15.45 -2.82
N SER A 6 -5.82 14.90 -3.67
CA SER A 6 -4.54 14.31 -3.28
C SER A 6 -3.34 15.19 -3.69
N ARG A 7 -2.27 15.13 -2.89
CA ARG A 7 -0.96 15.71 -3.21
C ARG A 7 0.02 14.66 -3.78
N SER A 8 -0.41 13.41 -3.89
CA SER A 8 0.43 12.33 -4.42
C SER A 8 0.69 12.48 -5.91
N THR A 9 1.83 11.98 -6.35
CA THR A 9 2.17 11.87 -7.77
C THR A 9 1.74 10.51 -8.30
N PHE A 10 0.97 10.50 -9.38
CA PHE A 10 0.72 9.29 -10.17
C PHE A 10 1.58 9.36 -11.44
N HIS A 11 2.80 8.91 -11.34
CA HIS A 11 3.84 9.09 -12.36
C HIS A 11 3.51 8.41 -13.70
N LYS A 12 2.78 7.28 -13.69
CA LYS A 12 2.36 6.59 -14.92
C LYS A 12 1.45 7.44 -15.79
N ALA A 13 0.61 8.27 -15.16
CA ALA A 13 -0.28 9.20 -15.87
C ALA A 13 0.29 10.63 -15.96
N GLY A 14 1.44 10.90 -15.36
CA GLY A 14 2.05 12.23 -15.34
C GLY A 14 1.21 13.28 -14.59
N VAL A 15 0.43 12.88 -13.56
CA VAL A 15 -0.50 13.76 -12.84
C VAL A 15 -0.23 13.79 -11.34
N GLY A 16 -0.72 14.85 -10.68
CA GLY A 16 -0.58 15.04 -9.24
C GLY A 16 0.81 15.51 -8.82
N GLY A 17 1.04 15.60 -7.51
CA GLY A 17 2.30 16.02 -6.92
C GLY A 17 2.85 17.34 -7.48
N ILE A 18 4.12 17.36 -7.81
CA ILE A 18 4.80 18.45 -8.49
C ILE A 18 5.01 18.05 -9.95
N ASP A 19 4.23 18.64 -10.85
CA ASP A 19 4.30 18.44 -12.31
C ASP A 19 4.18 16.98 -12.77
N GLY A 20 3.57 16.12 -11.96
CA GLY A 20 3.41 14.69 -12.27
C GLY A 20 4.71 13.87 -12.32
N LYS A 21 5.80 14.40 -11.81
CA LYS A 21 7.16 13.83 -11.91
C LYS A 21 7.78 13.60 -10.54
N ALA A 22 8.85 12.83 -10.51
CA ALA A 22 9.70 12.70 -9.33
C ALA A 22 10.36 14.05 -8.99
N ILE A 23 10.53 14.30 -7.70
CA ILE A 23 11.23 15.48 -7.19
C ILE A 23 12.68 15.45 -7.68
N GLN A 24 13.18 16.59 -8.16
CA GLN A 24 14.54 16.75 -8.67
C GLN A 24 15.42 17.51 -7.66
N ASP A 25 16.73 17.30 -7.74
CA ASP A 25 17.68 18.04 -6.94
C ASP A 25 17.57 19.55 -7.21
N GLY A 26 17.56 20.34 -6.13
CA GLY A 26 17.41 21.80 -6.21
C GLY A 26 15.98 22.30 -6.46
N GLN A 27 14.99 21.42 -6.51
CA GLN A 27 13.59 21.81 -6.66
C GLN A 27 13.05 22.47 -5.38
N GLU A 28 12.40 23.63 -5.52
CA GLU A 28 11.75 24.30 -4.41
C GLU A 28 10.39 23.67 -4.09
N ILE A 29 10.17 23.31 -2.82
CA ILE A 29 8.92 22.72 -2.35
C ILE A 29 8.28 23.64 -1.33
N SER A 30 7.03 24.04 -1.57
CA SER A 30 6.23 24.79 -0.62
C SER A 30 5.75 23.89 0.51
N ILE A 31 5.95 24.32 1.75
CA ILE A 31 5.48 23.63 2.95
C ILE A 31 4.53 24.51 3.74
N ASN A 32 3.59 23.91 4.45
CA ASN A 32 2.74 24.64 5.38
C ASN A 32 3.53 24.98 6.65
N LYS A 33 3.24 26.15 7.24
CA LYS A 33 3.71 26.46 8.59
C LYS A 33 3.26 25.38 9.56
N SER A 34 4.19 24.68 10.19
CA SER A 34 3.87 23.71 11.23
C SER A 34 3.64 24.42 12.56
N LYS A 35 2.52 24.07 13.23
CA LYS A 35 2.28 24.44 14.63
C LYS A 35 2.88 23.42 15.60
N SER A 36 3.45 22.34 15.09
CA SER A 36 4.04 21.25 15.88
C SER A 36 5.35 21.70 16.53
N LYS A 37 5.55 21.31 17.77
CA LYS A 37 6.84 21.50 18.45
C LYS A 37 7.90 20.65 17.77
N ILE A 38 9.02 21.27 17.41
CA ILE A 38 10.22 20.57 16.94
C ILE A 38 10.81 19.76 18.11
N GLY A 39 11.50 18.66 17.82
CA GLY A 39 12.20 17.89 18.84
C GLY A 39 11.43 16.72 19.42
N ARG A 40 10.39 16.22 18.73
CA ARG A 40 9.73 14.95 19.06
C ARG A 40 10.40 13.77 18.36
N LYS A 41 10.56 12.68 19.05
CA LYS A 41 10.97 11.40 18.45
C LYS A 41 10.13 10.25 18.98
N ILE A 42 10.04 9.18 18.20
CA ILE A 42 9.36 7.96 18.58
C ILE A 42 10.20 7.19 19.59
N LYS A 43 9.57 6.58 20.60
CA LYS A 43 10.24 5.67 21.53
C LYS A 43 10.87 4.53 20.73
N LYS A 44 12.11 4.16 21.05
CA LYS A 44 12.82 3.09 20.37
C LYS A 44 12.04 1.75 20.43
N SER A 45 11.38 1.49 21.57
CA SER A 45 10.53 0.30 21.77
C SER A 45 9.25 0.29 20.92
N SER A 46 8.85 1.43 20.35
CA SER A 46 7.66 1.54 19.46
C SER A 46 8.02 1.46 17.98
N ILE A 47 9.31 1.36 17.66
CA ILE A 47 9.76 1.20 16.28
C ILE A 47 9.70 -0.29 15.94
N PRO A 48 8.96 -0.70 14.89
CA PRO A 48 8.92 -2.09 14.49
C PRO A 48 10.30 -2.58 14.03
N GLU A 49 10.55 -3.86 14.20
CA GLU A 49 11.77 -4.47 13.69
C GLU A 49 11.66 -4.67 12.18
N PHE A 50 12.59 -4.06 11.44
CA PHE A 50 12.66 -4.19 9.98
C PHE A 50 13.56 -5.38 9.60
N SER A 51 13.19 -6.08 8.53
CA SER A 51 14.01 -7.16 7.99
C SER A 51 15.38 -6.64 7.57
N LYS A 52 16.42 -7.37 7.95
CA LYS A 52 17.83 -7.09 7.60
C LYS A 52 18.36 -8.05 6.51
N ASP A 53 17.68 -9.16 6.31
CA ASP A 53 18.10 -10.29 5.45
C ASP A 53 17.20 -10.47 4.22
N LYS A 54 16.38 -9.46 3.88
CA LYS A 54 15.43 -9.49 2.75
C LYS A 54 14.35 -10.57 2.88
N LYS A 55 14.05 -11.01 4.10
CA LYS A 55 12.98 -11.97 4.39
C LYS A 55 11.93 -11.33 5.27
N TRP A 56 10.68 -11.49 4.89
CA TRP A 56 9.54 -10.91 5.58
C TRP A 56 8.56 -12.01 5.99
N GLU A 57 8.22 -12.12 7.25
CA GLU A 57 7.10 -12.93 7.70
C GLU A 57 5.83 -12.08 7.63
N ILE A 58 4.89 -12.50 6.78
CA ILE A 58 3.62 -11.82 6.53
C ILE A 58 2.48 -12.66 7.09
N GLU A 59 1.75 -12.09 8.03
CA GLU A 59 0.55 -12.74 8.56
C GLU A 59 -0.55 -12.74 7.50
N VAL A 60 -1.31 -13.84 7.46
CA VAL A 60 -2.46 -14.02 6.57
C VAL A 60 -3.63 -14.68 7.33
N VAL A 61 -4.83 -14.33 6.92
CA VAL A 61 -6.06 -15.03 7.32
C VAL A 61 -6.62 -15.79 6.13
N ARG A 62 -7.40 -16.85 6.37
CA ARG A 62 -8.13 -17.55 5.31
C ARG A 62 -9.06 -16.59 4.58
N GLY A 63 -9.09 -16.69 3.28
CA GLY A 63 -9.95 -15.90 2.40
C GLY A 63 -11.24 -16.64 2.02
N PRO A 64 -12.10 -16.00 1.23
CA PRO A 64 -13.42 -16.54 0.88
C PRO A 64 -13.38 -17.78 -0.04
N ASN A 65 -12.24 -18.08 -0.64
CA ASN A 65 -12.07 -19.23 -1.54
C ASN A 65 -10.95 -20.17 -1.04
N ASP A 66 -10.75 -20.28 0.26
CA ASP A 66 -9.75 -21.19 0.81
C ASP A 66 -10.08 -22.65 0.49
N ASP A 67 -11.35 -23.00 0.40
CA ASP A 67 -11.86 -24.32 0.03
C ASP A 67 -11.63 -24.71 -1.45
N TRP A 68 -11.04 -23.83 -2.26
CA TRP A 68 -10.60 -24.14 -3.64
C TRP A 68 -9.17 -24.68 -3.70
N ILE A 69 -8.41 -24.49 -2.63
CA ILE A 69 -7.05 -25.00 -2.47
C ILE A 69 -7.09 -26.25 -1.61
N ASP A 70 -6.38 -27.28 -2.00
CA ASP A 70 -6.30 -28.52 -1.22
C ASP A 70 -5.28 -28.40 -0.06
N ASP A 71 -5.27 -29.39 0.82
CA ASP A 71 -4.37 -29.41 1.99
C ASP A 71 -2.88 -29.30 1.61
N ASN A 72 -2.49 -29.86 0.47
CA ASN A 72 -1.12 -29.78 -0.01
C ASN A 72 -0.77 -28.37 -0.48
N GLY A 73 -1.69 -27.73 -1.20
CA GLY A 73 -1.57 -26.34 -1.63
C GLY A 73 -1.48 -25.37 -0.44
N HIS A 74 -2.30 -25.58 0.59
CA HIS A 74 -2.20 -24.78 1.82
C HIS A 74 -0.87 -24.99 2.55
N LYS A 75 -0.44 -26.24 2.75
CA LYS A 75 0.85 -26.57 3.37
C LYS A 75 2.01 -26.00 2.55
N MET A 76 1.96 -26.15 1.24
CA MET A 76 2.96 -25.61 0.32
C MET A 76 3.05 -24.07 0.47
N PHE A 77 1.92 -23.37 0.44
CA PHE A 77 1.90 -21.90 0.52
C PHE A 77 2.54 -21.38 1.82
N LEU A 78 2.17 -21.98 2.97
CA LEU A 78 2.64 -21.55 4.28
C LEU A 78 4.09 -21.95 4.59
N ASN A 79 4.59 -23.04 3.99
CA ASN A 79 5.95 -23.53 4.26
C ASN A 79 6.99 -23.12 3.20
N SER A 80 6.57 -22.42 2.15
CA SER A 80 7.47 -21.99 1.08
C SER A 80 7.92 -20.54 1.22
N GLN A 81 9.05 -20.22 0.62
CA GLN A 81 9.51 -18.85 0.43
C GLN A 81 9.04 -18.34 -0.93
N TRP A 82 8.41 -17.18 -0.93
CA TRP A 82 7.87 -16.55 -2.12
C TRP A 82 8.67 -15.32 -2.49
N LYS A 83 9.28 -15.32 -3.66
CA LYS A 83 10.10 -14.21 -4.13
C LYS A 83 9.24 -13.11 -4.72
N LEU A 84 9.44 -11.88 -4.25
CA LEU A 84 8.76 -10.70 -4.79
C LEU A 84 9.36 -10.34 -6.16
N GLN A 85 8.53 -10.39 -7.21
CA GLN A 85 8.97 -10.15 -8.60
C GLN A 85 9.16 -8.66 -8.89
N ALA A 86 10.04 -8.35 -9.86
CA ALA A 86 10.29 -6.98 -10.33
C ALA A 86 9.08 -6.31 -10.99
N LYS A 87 8.12 -7.10 -11.49
CA LYS A 87 6.85 -6.60 -12.10
C LYS A 87 5.82 -6.19 -11.04
N SER A 88 6.19 -6.09 -9.77
CA SER A 88 5.33 -5.65 -8.67
C SER A 88 5.23 -4.14 -8.63
N ASP A 89 4.04 -3.63 -8.40
CA ASP A 89 3.77 -2.21 -8.22
C ASP A 89 2.60 -1.98 -7.25
N ARG A 90 2.08 -0.76 -7.16
CA ARG A 90 0.96 -0.41 -6.30
C ARG A 90 -0.37 -1.12 -6.63
N THR A 91 -0.48 -1.72 -7.81
CA THR A 91 -1.65 -2.51 -8.22
C THR A 91 -1.63 -3.90 -7.58
N GLY A 92 -0.45 -4.55 -7.56
CA GLY A 92 -0.29 -5.87 -6.98
C GLY A 92 1.16 -6.33 -6.90
N TYR A 93 1.46 -7.05 -5.84
CA TYR A 93 2.76 -7.67 -5.60
C TYR A 93 2.72 -9.10 -6.13
N ARG A 94 3.40 -9.33 -7.26
CA ARG A 94 3.49 -10.65 -7.90
C ARG A 94 4.57 -11.48 -7.23
N LEU A 95 4.22 -12.72 -6.92
CA LEU A 95 5.11 -13.65 -6.24
C LEU A 95 5.51 -14.79 -7.18
N GLU A 96 6.72 -15.25 -6.99
CA GLU A 96 7.29 -16.44 -7.65
C GLU A 96 7.60 -17.49 -6.59
N GLY A 97 7.14 -18.71 -6.81
CA GLY A 97 7.29 -19.83 -5.89
C GLY A 97 6.74 -21.11 -6.48
N PRO A 98 6.48 -22.13 -5.64
CA PRO A 98 5.95 -23.42 -6.08
C PRO A 98 4.56 -23.33 -6.72
N ASN A 99 4.20 -24.36 -7.45
CA ASN A 99 2.87 -24.48 -8.04
C ASN A 99 1.80 -24.84 -7.01
N TRP A 100 0.63 -24.25 -7.19
CA TRP A 100 -0.55 -24.53 -6.40
C TRP A 100 -1.19 -25.85 -6.78
N THR A 101 -1.76 -26.52 -5.80
CA THR A 101 -2.64 -27.66 -5.97
C THR A 101 -4.05 -27.27 -5.52
N PHE A 102 -5.05 -27.78 -6.23
CA PHE A 102 -6.44 -27.35 -6.12
C PHE A 102 -7.34 -28.53 -5.77
N THR A 103 -8.46 -28.23 -5.12
CA THR A 103 -9.50 -29.21 -4.84
C THR A 103 -10.26 -29.63 -6.10
N GLU A 104 -11.01 -30.71 -6.01
CA GLU A 104 -11.93 -31.15 -7.07
C GLU A 104 -12.97 -30.06 -7.40
N LYS A 105 -13.42 -29.29 -6.41
CA LYS A 105 -14.30 -28.15 -6.60
C LYS A 105 -13.73 -27.14 -7.62
N ALA A 106 -12.45 -26.88 -7.58
CA ALA A 106 -11.78 -25.91 -8.45
C ALA A 106 -11.53 -26.48 -9.86
N THR A 107 -11.27 -27.78 -9.98
CA THR A 107 -10.96 -28.44 -11.25
C THR A 107 -12.19 -28.92 -11.99
N ASN A 108 -13.28 -29.20 -11.28
CA ASN A 108 -14.52 -29.77 -11.82
C ASN A 108 -15.72 -28.82 -11.73
N LYS A 109 -15.48 -27.54 -12.02
CA LYS A 109 -16.46 -26.45 -11.98
C LYS A 109 -17.12 -26.20 -13.31
N GLY A 110 -18.24 -25.44 -13.32
CA GLY A 110 -18.93 -25.06 -14.56
C GLY A 110 -18.06 -24.16 -15.46
N LEU A 111 -18.32 -24.24 -16.78
CA LEU A 111 -17.57 -23.49 -17.80
C LEU A 111 -17.64 -21.96 -17.63
N GLU A 112 -18.68 -21.45 -16.99
CA GLU A 112 -18.90 -20.05 -16.67
C GLU A 112 -17.81 -19.47 -15.74
N HIS A 113 -17.12 -20.32 -14.98
CA HIS A 113 -15.99 -19.93 -14.14
C HIS A 113 -14.66 -19.81 -14.90
N GLY A 114 -14.62 -20.16 -16.18
CA GLY A 114 -13.39 -20.24 -16.96
C GLY A 114 -12.61 -21.54 -16.77
N ALA A 115 -11.63 -21.79 -17.65
CA ALA A 115 -10.93 -23.08 -17.75
C ALA A 115 -9.92 -23.35 -16.62
N GLU A 116 -9.25 -22.30 -16.14
CA GLU A 116 -8.19 -22.44 -15.13
C GLU A 116 -8.78 -22.70 -13.74
N PRO A 117 -8.21 -23.63 -12.93
CA PRO A 117 -8.70 -23.92 -11.59
C PRO A 117 -8.79 -22.68 -10.68
N SER A 118 -7.92 -21.71 -10.88
CA SER A 118 -7.89 -20.45 -10.13
C SER A 118 -8.95 -19.43 -10.54
N ASN A 119 -9.72 -19.69 -11.60
CA ASN A 119 -10.74 -18.75 -12.08
C ASN A 119 -12.09 -19.00 -11.40
N ILE A 120 -12.82 -17.91 -11.13
CA ILE A 120 -14.21 -17.92 -10.64
C ILE A 120 -15.03 -16.86 -11.39
N ILE A 121 -16.35 -16.86 -11.17
CA ILE A 121 -17.18 -15.70 -11.51
C ILE A 121 -16.75 -14.53 -10.64
N ASP A 122 -16.87 -13.30 -11.15
CA ASP A 122 -16.43 -12.07 -10.48
C ASP A 122 -16.86 -12.00 -9.02
N GLN A 123 -15.90 -11.62 -8.18
CA GLN A 123 -16.10 -11.31 -6.77
C GLN A 123 -15.40 -10.02 -6.39
N GLY A 124 -15.79 -9.43 -5.23
CA GLY A 124 -15.13 -8.28 -4.64
C GLY A 124 -13.75 -8.62 -4.09
N TYR A 125 -12.78 -7.76 -4.32
CA TYR A 125 -11.42 -7.91 -3.81
C TYR A 125 -11.10 -6.86 -2.75
N PRO A 126 -10.89 -7.26 -1.50
CA PRO A 126 -10.36 -6.33 -0.50
C PRO A 126 -8.89 -6.02 -0.75
N ILE A 127 -8.41 -4.89 -0.26
CA ILE A 127 -6.97 -4.62 -0.15
C ILE A 127 -6.36 -5.70 0.74
N GLY A 128 -5.24 -6.27 0.31
CA GLY A 128 -4.59 -7.40 0.98
C GLY A 128 -5.02 -8.77 0.47
N ALA A 129 -6.04 -8.87 -0.40
CA ALA A 129 -6.40 -10.13 -1.04
C ALA A 129 -5.19 -10.73 -1.77
N ILE A 130 -4.97 -12.03 -1.60
CA ILE A 130 -3.97 -12.79 -2.35
C ILE A 130 -4.72 -13.56 -3.43
N ASN A 131 -4.72 -12.99 -4.64
CA ASN A 131 -5.33 -13.60 -5.81
C ASN A 131 -4.40 -14.64 -6.41
N ILE A 132 -4.95 -15.73 -6.92
CA ILE A 132 -4.19 -16.72 -7.67
C ILE A 132 -4.55 -16.59 -9.16
N ALA A 133 -3.64 -15.99 -9.93
CA ALA A 133 -3.80 -15.85 -11.37
C ALA A 133 -3.04 -17.01 -12.08
N GLY A 134 -3.74 -18.07 -12.42
CA GLY A 134 -3.14 -19.34 -12.85
C GLY A 134 -2.36 -19.99 -11.72
N GLN A 135 -1.04 -19.84 -11.73
CA GLN A 135 -0.14 -20.33 -10.68
C GLN A 135 0.55 -19.18 -9.91
N THR A 136 0.30 -17.93 -10.32
CA THR A 136 0.99 -16.77 -9.74
C THR A 136 0.15 -16.13 -8.63
N PRO A 137 0.61 -16.13 -7.38
CA PRO A 137 -0.03 -15.34 -6.33
C PRO A 137 0.24 -13.86 -6.55
N ILE A 138 -0.80 -13.04 -6.36
CA ILE A 138 -0.73 -11.58 -6.47
C ILE A 138 -1.38 -10.98 -5.24
N ILE A 139 -0.60 -10.31 -4.40
CA ILE A 139 -1.14 -9.58 -3.25
C ILE A 139 -1.65 -8.24 -3.75
N LEU A 140 -2.95 -7.99 -3.67
CA LEU A 140 -3.54 -6.72 -4.05
C LEU A 140 -3.22 -5.66 -3.01
N VAL A 141 -2.63 -4.58 -3.46
CA VAL A 141 -2.27 -3.44 -2.62
C VAL A 141 -3.10 -2.21 -3.01
N ASN A 142 -2.67 -1.02 -2.69
CA ASN A 142 -3.47 0.21 -2.71
C ASN A 142 -4.29 0.50 -3.98
N ASP A 143 -3.72 0.22 -5.16
CA ASP A 143 -4.33 0.55 -6.46
C ASP A 143 -4.80 -0.73 -7.18
N GLY A 144 -4.97 -1.83 -6.43
CA GLY A 144 -5.48 -3.10 -6.95
C GLY A 144 -6.94 -3.00 -7.43
N PRO A 145 -7.36 -3.90 -8.33
CA PRO A 145 -8.75 -3.95 -8.77
C PRO A 145 -9.66 -4.28 -7.58
N SER A 146 -10.86 -3.70 -7.57
CA SER A 146 -11.86 -3.96 -6.53
C SER A 146 -12.73 -5.19 -6.83
N MET A 147 -12.65 -5.72 -8.03
CA MET A 147 -13.40 -6.91 -8.50
C MET A 147 -12.56 -7.68 -9.51
N GLY A 148 -12.85 -8.97 -9.65
CA GLY A 148 -12.30 -9.82 -10.70
C GLY A 148 -12.58 -11.31 -10.51
N GLY A 149 -12.12 -12.09 -11.46
CA GLY A 149 -12.45 -13.51 -11.65
C GLY A 149 -11.37 -14.48 -11.17
N PHE A 150 -10.59 -14.15 -10.13
CA PHE A 150 -9.63 -15.07 -9.52
C PHE A 150 -9.99 -15.39 -8.08
N ILE A 151 -9.68 -16.61 -7.65
CA ILE A 151 -9.85 -17.01 -6.24
C ILE A 151 -8.96 -16.19 -5.31
N VAL A 152 -9.45 -16.01 -4.08
CA VAL A 152 -8.76 -15.37 -2.96
C VAL A 152 -8.68 -16.34 -1.78
N PRO A 153 -7.73 -17.28 -1.76
CA PRO A 153 -7.61 -18.24 -0.66
C PRO A 153 -7.07 -17.63 0.64
N TYR A 154 -6.41 -16.49 0.57
CA TYR A 154 -5.85 -15.78 1.72
C TYR A 154 -5.97 -14.27 1.59
N THR A 155 -5.96 -13.59 2.73
CA THR A 155 -5.94 -12.12 2.81
C THR A 155 -4.90 -11.67 3.84
N VAL A 156 -4.07 -10.70 3.49
CA VAL A 156 -3.13 -10.05 4.42
C VAL A 156 -3.91 -9.06 5.29
N PRO A 157 -3.91 -9.19 6.62
CA PRO A 157 -4.58 -8.24 7.50
C PRO A 157 -3.89 -6.88 7.49
N SER A 158 -4.67 -5.82 7.69
CA SER A 158 -4.17 -4.42 7.61
C SER A 158 -3.00 -4.14 8.57
N ALA A 159 -2.94 -4.82 9.71
CA ALA A 159 -1.82 -4.70 10.65
C ALA A 159 -0.47 -5.19 10.10
N ALA A 160 -0.47 -6.02 9.04
CA ALA A 160 0.75 -6.50 8.39
C ALA A 160 1.15 -5.67 7.15
N PHE A 161 0.33 -4.72 6.70
CA PHE A 161 0.60 -3.94 5.48
C PHE A 161 1.88 -3.13 5.52
N TRP A 162 2.30 -2.67 6.69
CA TRP A 162 3.56 -1.95 6.83
C TRP A 162 4.76 -2.79 6.37
N LYS A 163 4.71 -4.12 6.57
CA LYS A 163 5.74 -5.07 6.11
C LYS A 163 5.78 -5.12 4.59
N LEU A 164 4.61 -5.20 3.93
CA LEU A 164 4.51 -5.11 2.47
C LEU A 164 5.06 -3.78 1.95
N GLY A 165 4.78 -2.67 2.65
CA GLY A 165 5.30 -1.35 2.29
C GLY A 165 6.83 -1.22 2.40
N GLN A 166 7.50 -2.14 3.08
CA GLN A 166 8.97 -2.18 3.20
C GLN A 166 9.61 -3.21 2.27
N ALA A 167 8.88 -4.24 1.86
CA ALA A 167 9.38 -5.28 0.96
C ALA A 167 9.70 -4.71 -0.43
N LYS A 168 10.78 -5.18 -1.02
CA LYS A 168 11.28 -4.74 -2.34
C LYS A 168 11.35 -5.91 -3.31
N PRO A 169 11.27 -5.67 -4.62
CA PRO A 169 11.55 -6.70 -5.61
C PRO A 169 12.87 -7.43 -5.33
N GLY A 170 12.81 -8.75 -5.32
CA GLY A 170 13.92 -9.63 -4.95
C GLY A 170 13.95 -10.04 -3.48
N ASP A 171 13.12 -9.46 -2.61
CA ASP A 171 12.93 -9.95 -1.25
C ASP A 171 12.06 -11.22 -1.25
N TYR A 172 12.12 -11.95 -0.15
CA TYR A 172 11.33 -13.16 0.08
C TYR A 172 10.26 -12.93 1.13
N LEU A 173 9.06 -13.41 0.84
CA LEU A 173 7.92 -13.41 1.76
C LEU A 173 7.66 -14.84 2.24
N ASN A 174 7.54 -15.01 3.54
CA ASN A 174 7.07 -16.23 4.20
C ASN A 174 5.70 -15.91 4.81
N PHE A 175 4.72 -16.78 4.64
CA PHE A 175 3.38 -16.52 5.13
C PHE A 175 3.11 -17.31 6.41
N LYS A 176 2.46 -16.64 7.35
CA LYS A 176 2.04 -17.21 8.63
C LYS A 176 0.55 -17.06 8.80
N GLU A 177 -0.16 -18.17 8.85
CA GLU A 177 -1.59 -18.15 9.08
C GLU A 177 -1.87 -17.72 10.53
N VAL A 178 -2.83 -16.83 10.69
CA VAL A 178 -3.36 -16.38 11.97
C VAL A 178 -4.88 -16.41 11.94
N SER A 179 -5.51 -16.53 13.10
CA SER A 179 -6.97 -16.46 13.19
C SER A 179 -7.47 -15.02 12.96
N LEU A 180 -8.75 -14.89 12.64
CA LEU A 180 -9.39 -13.59 12.49
C LEU A 180 -9.29 -12.75 13.76
N GLU A 181 -9.52 -13.38 14.92
CA GLU A 181 -9.41 -12.75 16.23
C GLU A 181 -7.99 -12.24 16.45
N LYS A 182 -6.98 -13.05 16.13
CA LYS A 182 -5.58 -12.62 16.24
C LYS A 182 -5.27 -11.45 15.34
N SER A 183 -5.81 -11.42 14.13
CA SER A 183 -5.63 -10.29 13.19
C SER A 183 -6.25 -8.98 13.73
N GLN A 184 -7.39 -9.08 14.42
CA GLN A 184 -8.04 -7.94 15.09
C GLN A 184 -7.22 -7.43 16.28
N GLU A 185 -6.68 -8.34 17.10
CA GLU A 185 -5.76 -7.99 18.19
C GLU A 185 -4.53 -7.24 17.66
N MET A 186 -3.90 -7.74 16.61
CA MET A 186 -2.74 -7.09 15.96
C MET A 186 -3.06 -5.67 15.49
N ARG A 187 -4.25 -5.46 14.92
CA ARG A 187 -4.72 -4.13 14.51
C ARG A 187 -4.90 -3.19 15.69
N LEU A 188 -5.49 -3.69 16.78
CA LEU A 188 -5.67 -2.91 18.01
C LEU A 188 -4.31 -2.52 18.60
N GLU A 189 -3.39 -3.47 18.71
CA GLU A 189 -2.03 -3.24 19.22
C GLU A 189 -1.28 -2.20 18.37
N GLN A 190 -1.34 -2.32 17.04
CA GLN A 190 -0.75 -1.33 16.12
C GLN A 190 -1.34 0.06 16.34
N THR A 191 -2.66 0.16 16.48
CA THR A 191 -3.35 1.43 16.73
C THR A 191 -2.89 2.06 18.04
N LEU A 192 -2.81 1.28 19.11
CA LEU A 192 -2.32 1.73 20.43
C LEU A 192 -0.85 2.16 20.36
N THR A 193 -0.03 1.43 19.61
CA THR A 193 1.40 1.77 19.40
C THR A 193 1.57 3.07 18.65
N CYS A 194 0.69 3.37 17.69
CA CYS A 194 0.72 4.62 16.91
C CYS A 194 0.09 5.83 17.63
N THR A 195 -0.26 5.70 18.92
CA THR A 195 -0.82 6.82 19.71
C THR A 195 0.27 7.75 20.21
N GLU A 196 -0.12 8.91 20.73
CA GLU A 196 0.80 9.89 21.33
C GLU A 196 1.64 9.32 22.51
N LYS A 197 1.17 8.26 23.18
CA LYS A 197 1.90 7.58 24.26
C LYS A 197 3.20 6.92 23.79
N SER A 198 3.33 6.67 22.49
CA SER A 198 4.54 6.12 21.85
C SER A 198 5.59 7.18 21.54
N ILE A 199 5.25 8.46 21.68
CA ILE A 199 6.13 9.60 21.38
C ILE A 199 6.87 10.01 22.64
N ILE A 200 8.19 10.12 22.56
CA ILE A 200 8.99 10.77 23.59
C ILE A 200 8.96 12.27 23.30
N SER A 201 8.49 13.05 24.26
CA SER A 201 8.61 14.50 24.21
C SER A 201 10.07 14.92 24.30
N SER A 202 10.46 15.85 23.44
CA SER A 202 11.67 16.65 23.44
C SER A 202 13.03 15.93 23.46
N TYR A 203 13.72 16.01 22.36
CA TYR A 203 15.18 16.15 22.35
C TYR A 203 15.50 17.47 21.64
N GLU A 204 16.54 18.15 22.06
CA GLU A 204 17.06 19.31 21.34
C GLU A 204 17.74 18.80 20.08
N LEU A 205 17.28 19.29 18.93
CA LEU A 205 17.90 18.99 17.65
C LEU A 205 19.19 19.76 17.58
N ASN A 206 20.33 19.13 17.78
CA ASN A 206 21.62 19.75 17.51
C ASN A 206 21.82 19.78 15.99
N ILE A 207 21.48 20.93 15.40
CA ILE A 207 21.56 21.15 13.95
C ILE A 207 23.00 20.99 13.43
N ASP A 208 23.99 21.22 14.27
CA ASP A 208 25.40 21.08 13.91
C ASP A 208 25.84 19.61 13.75
N GLN A 209 25.10 18.66 14.34
CA GLN A 209 25.35 17.24 14.21
C GLN A 209 24.62 16.58 13.01
N ILE A 210 23.73 17.30 12.36
CA ILE A 210 23.13 16.83 11.11
C ILE A 210 24.21 17.05 10.05
N ASN A 211 24.88 15.96 9.64
CA ASN A 211 25.70 15.96 8.43
C ASN A 211 24.88 16.63 7.34
N LYS A 212 25.28 17.84 6.95
CA LYS A 212 24.60 18.59 5.89
C LYS A 212 24.51 17.68 4.68
N PRO A 213 23.32 17.15 4.30
CA PRO A 213 23.20 16.59 2.98
C PRO A 213 23.61 17.70 2.01
N ASN A 214 24.19 17.38 0.88
CA ASN A 214 24.56 18.35 -0.16
C ASN A 214 23.36 19.13 -0.75
N ILE A 215 22.26 19.19 -0.04
CA ILE A 215 21.06 19.94 -0.34
C ILE A 215 21.24 21.32 0.29
N LYS A 216 21.42 22.32 -0.56
CA LYS A 216 21.38 23.72 -0.12
C LYS A 216 19.99 24.05 0.37
N ILE A 217 19.79 24.00 1.69
CA ILE A 217 18.51 24.34 2.38
C ILE A 217 18.19 25.85 2.23
N ASP A 218 19.10 26.64 1.68
CA ASP A 218 19.02 28.11 1.58
C ASP A 218 17.88 28.64 0.69
N LYS A 219 17.06 27.73 0.08
CA LYS A 219 15.99 28.12 -0.86
C LYS A 219 14.60 27.58 -0.55
N ILE A 220 14.33 27.16 0.68
CA ILE A 220 12.95 26.82 1.06
C ILE A 220 12.17 28.12 1.27
N LYS A 221 11.40 28.54 0.27
CA LYS A 221 10.40 29.60 0.45
C LYS A 221 9.20 29.06 1.20
N ILE A 222 9.03 29.50 2.45
CA ILE A 222 7.79 29.28 3.19
C ILE A 222 6.72 30.17 2.55
N ILE A 223 5.78 29.57 1.84
CA ILE A 223 4.65 30.29 1.25
C ILE A 223 3.47 30.19 2.23
N ASP A 224 2.96 31.35 2.64
CA ASP A 224 1.78 31.47 3.48
C ASP A 224 0.53 31.09 2.66
N PHE A 225 -0.19 30.05 3.08
CA PHE A 225 -1.26 29.41 2.30
C PHE A 225 -2.64 30.09 2.45
N ASP A 226 -2.72 31.37 2.78
CA ASP A 226 -3.99 32.10 2.70
C ASP A 226 -4.52 32.32 1.26
N LYS A 227 -3.89 31.63 0.29
CA LYS A 227 -4.22 31.72 -1.13
C LYS A 227 -5.07 30.56 -1.69
N GLU A 228 -5.62 29.68 -0.87
CA GLU A 228 -6.47 28.57 -1.36
C GLU A 228 -7.68 29.06 -2.20
N LYS A 229 -8.28 30.18 -1.81
CA LYS A 229 -9.36 30.82 -2.60
C LYS A 229 -8.96 31.24 -4.03
N LYS A 230 -7.68 31.51 -4.27
CA LYS A 230 -7.21 31.92 -5.60
C LYS A 230 -6.96 30.70 -6.51
N ILE A 231 -6.61 29.56 -5.93
CA ILE A 231 -6.40 28.29 -6.64
C ILE A 231 -7.75 27.68 -7.03
N GLU A 232 -8.76 27.80 -6.18
CA GLU A 232 -10.12 27.33 -6.47
C GLU A 232 -10.75 28.09 -7.65
N LYS A 233 -10.59 29.41 -7.71
CA LYS A 233 -10.98 30.22 -8.87
C LYS A 233 -10.22 29.89 -10.14
N MET A 234 -8.93 29.48 -10.06
CA MET A 234 -8.17 29.01 -11.22
C MET A 234 -8.65 27.63 -11.70
N ARG A 235 -9.09 26.75 -10.79
CA ARG A 235 -9.70 25.45 -11.12
C ARG A 235 -11.00 25.62 -11.89
N GLU A 236 -11.89 26.48 -11.42
CA GLU A 236 -13.14 26.79 -12.12
C GLU A 236 -12.89 27.27 -13.55
N LYS A 237 -11.93 28.17 -13.74
CA LYS A 237 -11.53 28.65 -15.09
C LYS A 237 -10.94 27.58 -16.01
N VAL A 238 -10.21 26.59 -15.45
CA VAL A 238 -9.63 25.49 -16.24
C VAL A 238 -10.71 24.48 -16.64
N ILE A 239 -11.65 24.20 -15.75
CA ILE A 239 -12.83 23.36 -16.02
C ILE A 239 -13.72 24.00 -17.09
N GLU A 240 -13.94 25.29 -17.00
CA GLU A 240 -14.72 26.06 -17.96
C GLU A 240 -14.05 26.14 -19.36
N LYS A 241 -12.74 26.33 -19.41
CA LYS A 241 -11.95 26.33 -20.66
C LYS A 241 -11.90 24.98 -21.37
N ARG A 242 -12.04 23.86 -20.64
CA ARG A 242 -12.01 22.48 -21.18
C ARG A 242 -13.38 21.94 -21.57
N GLY A 243 -14.46 22.75 -21.49
CA GLY A 243 -15.80 22.34 -21.88
C GLY A 243 -16.40 21.24 -21.00
N MET A 244 -15.84 20.99 -19.83
CA MET A 244 -16.35 20.01 -18.85
C MET A 244 -17.47 20.63 -17.99
N LYS A 245 -18.49 21.20 -18.63
CA LYS A 245 -19.72 21.62 -17.94
C LYS A 245 -20.46 20.35 -17.55
N ASN A 246 -20.70 20.16 -16.23
CA ASN A 246 -21.57 19.15 -15.61
C ASN A 246 -21.01 17.80 -15.19
N ILE A 247 -19.78 17.69 -14.76
CA ILE A 247 -19.37 16.52 -13.97
C ILE A 247 -19.58 16.84 -12.47
N LYS A 248 -20.73 16.45 -11.93
CA LYS A 248 -20.95 16.40 -10.48
C LYS A 248 -20.33 15.11 -9.94
N VAL A 249 -19.12 15.18 -9.40
CA VAL A 249 -18.54 14.08 -8.65
C VAL A 249 -19.11 14.14 -7.23
N ARG A 250 -19.99 13.21 -6.87
CA ARG A 250 -20.43 13.01 -5.48
C ARG A 250 -19.39 12.15 -4.77
N PHE A 251 -18.74 12.72 -3.79
CA PHE A 251 -17.94 11.94 -2.84
C PHE A 251 -18.88 11.43 -1.73
N PHE A 252 -18.84 10.16 -1.45
CA PHE A 252 -19.42 9.59 -0.24
C PHE A 252 -18.37 9.67 0.87
N ASN A 253 -18.80 10.23 2.02
CA ASN A 253 -18.00 10.29 3.24
C ASN A 253 -17.79 8.90 3.85
#